data_79af36dfb8dc040cfb970093481b4961
#
_entry.id   79af36dfb8dc040cfb970093481b4961
#
_cell.length_a   1.000
_cell.length_b   1.000
_cell.length_c   1.000
_cell.angle_alpha   90.00
_cell.angle_beta   90.00
_cell.angle_gamma   90.00
#
_symmetry.space_group_name_H-M   'P 1'
#
loop_
_entity.id
_entity.type
_entity.pdbx_description
1 polymer ?
#
loop_
_entity_poly.entity_id
_entity_poly.type
_entity_poly.pdbx_seq_one_letter_code
_entity_poly.pdbx_strand_id
1 'polypeptide(L)'
;HTPDIVINVIDTSNLERNLYLTTQLIDMHIRMVCALNMFDETEKRGDNIDYDKLGELFGISMIPTVFTNGRGVDKLFETIIELYEGKEDSSAHYRHIHINHGHEIEHGIEHIQKYLKADDSIRQRYSTRYLSIKLLENDKHAEEYVSHLNSAKEIFAARDEAAKRVKEESLEDSETAIMDAKYGFIHGALQEAGYEPGKAKDTYQVTHLIDSILTNKYVGFPIFVLLLFIMFSATFVLGEIPK
;
A
#
# COMPACT_ATOMS: atom_id res chain seq x y z
N HIS A 1 -3.22 13.53 18.68
CA HIS A 1 -2.16 12.65 19.18
C HIS A 1 -1.57 11.89 18.03
N THR A 2 -0.27 12.05 17.81
CA THR A 2 0.48 11.23 16.87
C THR A 2 0.67 9.85 17.53
N PRO A 3 0.40 8.74 16.85
CA PRO A 3 0.66 7.42 17.42
C PRO A 3 2.17 7.19 17.58
N ASP A 4 2.58 6.47 18.61
CA ASP A 4 3.99 6.13 18.84
C ASP A 4 4.49 5.09 17.84
N ILE A 5 3.63 4.10 17.53
CA ILE A 5 3.89 3.04 16.54
C ILE A 5 2.58 2.72 15.82
N VAL A 6 2.68 2.48 14.52
CA VAL A 6 1.57 2.03 13.67
C VAL A 6 1.74 0.56 13.32
N ILE A 7 0.68 -0.21 13.42
CA ILE A 7 0.63 -1.57 12.89
C ILE A 7 -0.04 -1.50 11.52
N ASN A 8 0.73 -1.75 10.47
CA ASN A 8 0.20 -1.87 9.12
C ASN A 8 -0.16 -3.33 8.83
N VAL A 9 -1.45 -3.62 8.70
CA VAL A 9 -1.93 -4.97 8.40
C VAL A 9 -2.04 -5.15 6.89
N ILE A 10 -1.23 -6.04 6.36
CA ILE A 10 -1.11 -6.34 4.93
C ILE A 10 -1.78 -7.67 4.63
N ASP A 11 -2.69 -7.67 3.66
CA ASP A 11 -3.22 -8.90 3.06
C ASP A 11 -2.18 -9.46 2.08
N THR A 12 -1.57 -10.59 2.43
CA THR A 12 -0.54 -11.23 1.61
C THR A 12 -1.07 -11.81 0.30
N SER A 13 -2.38 -11.97 0.16
CA SER A 13 -2.99 -12.44 -1.10
C SER A 13 -2.88 -11.39 -2.22
N ASN A 14 -2.73 -10.11 -1.84
CA ASN A 14 -2.56 -8.95 -2.73
C ASN A 14 -1.36 -8.09 -2.30
N LEU A 15 -0.22 -8.74 -2.11
CA LEU A 15 0.96 -8.17 -1.45
C LEU A 15 1.44 -6.87 -2.11
N GLU A 16 1.62 -6.87 -3.42
CA GLU A 16 2.11 -5.72 -4.18
C GLU A 16 1.23 -4.48 -3.97
N ARG A 17 -0.08 -4.64 -4.12
CA ARG A 17 -1.03 -3.55 -3.93
C ARG A 17 -1.02 -3.02 -2.50
N ASN A 18 -0.92 -3.91 -1.51
CA ASN A 18 -0.93 -3.51 -0.09
C ASN A 18 0.39 -2.85 0.33
N LEU A 19 1.52 -3.23 -0.28
CA LEU A 19 2.81 -2.58 -0.06
C LEU A 19 2.83 -1.12 -0.53
N TYR A 20 1.94 -0.72 -1.44
CA TYR A 20 1.81 0.69 -1.84
C TYR A 20 1.44 1.60 -0.66
N LEU A 21 0.50 1.18 0.20
CA LEU A 21 0.22 1.92 1.44
C LEU A 21 1.43 1.98 2.37
N THR A 22 2.21 0.90 2.43
CA THR A 22 3.46 0.87 3.22
C THR A 22 4.44 1.95 2.74
N THR A 23 4.58 2.14 1.43
CA THR A 23 5.44 3.21 0.89
C THR A 23 4.97 4.61 1.30
N GLN A 24 3.66 4.84 1.36
CA GLN A 24 3.12 6.12 1.84
C GLN A 24 3.40 6.37 3.33
N LEU A 25 3.28 5.32 4.16
CA LEU A 25 3.59 5.41 5.58
C LEU A 25 5.08 5.66 5.83
N ILE A 26 5.96 5.11 4.99
CA ILE A 26 7.41 5.40 5.01
C ILE A 26 7.66 6.89 4.73
N ASP A 27 7.02 7.45 3.71
CA ASP A 27 7.14 8.87 3.38
C ASP A 27 6.69 9.79 4.53
N MET A 28 5.73 9.33 5.33
CA MET A 28 5.26 10.05 6.55
C MET A 28 6.24 10.00 7.71
N HIS A 29 7.30 9.18 7.63
CA HIS A 29 8.27 8.95 8.70
C HIS A 29 7.65 8.39 9.99
N ILE A 30 6.65 7.53 9.86
CA ILE A 30 5.97 6.90 10.98
C ILE A 30 6.70 5.60 11.34
N ARG A 31 6.99 5.41 12.64
CA ARG A 31 7.49 4.13 13.14
C ARG A 31 6.38 3.09 12.99
N MET A 32 6.69 1.98 12.31
CA MET A 32 5.67 0.96 12.05
C MET A 32 6.24 -0.46 12.09
N VAL A 33 5.32 -1.40 12.29
CA VAL A 33 5.53 -2.84 12.10
C VAL A 33 4.47 -3.33 11.12
N CYS A 34 4.84 -4.19 10.17
CA CYS A 34 3.88 -4.80 9.25
C CYS A 34 3.48 -6.20 9.72
N ALA A 35 2.18 -6.42 9.85
CA ALA A 35 1.59 -7.74 10.04
C ALA A 35 1.21 -8.30 8.66
N LEU A 36 1.93 -9.31 8.18
CA LEU A 36 1.62 -10.03 6.95
C LEU A 36 0.51 -11.04 7.23
N ASN A 37 -0.74 -10.56 7.14
CA ASN A 37 -1.92 -11.35 7.49
C ASN A 37 -2.37 -12.25 6.34
N MET A 38 -3.18 -13.27 6.65
CA MET A 38 -3.59 -14.33 5.72
C MET A 38 -2.39 -15.13 5.17
N PHE A 39 -1.32 -15.23 5.98
CA PHE A 39 -0.10 -15.91 5.54
C PHE A 39 -0.32 -17.40 5.25
N ASP A 40 -1.32 -18.01 5.87
CA ASP A 40 -1.75 -19.39 5.55
C ASP A 40 -2.27 -19.55 4.11
N GLU A 41 -2.86 -18.50 3.53
CA GLU A 41 -3.27 -18.51 2.13
C GLU A 41 -2.05 -18.45 1.20
N THR A 42 -1.03 -17.67 1.55
CA THR A 42 0.26 -17.61 0.87
C THR A 42 0.95 -18.97 0.87
N GLU A 43 0.99 -19.64 2.04
CA GLU A 43 1.53 -21.00 2.18
C GLU A 43 0.72 -22.01 1.34
N LYS A 44 -0.60 -21.96 1.36
CA LYS A 44 -1.47 -22.86 0.56
C LYS A 44 -1.28 -22.69 -0.94
N ARG A 45 -1.06 -21.45 -1.40
CA ARG A 45 -0.75 -21.17 -2.81
C ARG A 45 0.65 -21.65 -3.21
N GLY A 46 1.54 -21.85 -2.23
CA GLY A 46 2.94 -22.19 -2.45
C GLY A 46 3.75 -20.98 -2.93
N ASP A 47 3.31 -19.75 -2.57
CA ASP A 47 4.09 -18.56 -2.79
C ASP A 47 5.37 -18.64 -1.97
N ASN A 48 6.50 -18.30 -2.57
CA ASN A 48 7.78 -18.21 -1.88
C ASN A 48 8.15 -16.74 -1.69
N ILE A 49 8.54 -16.36 -0.49
CA ILE A 49 8.99 -15.01 -0.17
C ILE A 49 9.86 -15.02 1.08
N ASP A 50 11.00 -14.37 1.00
CA ASP A 50 11.81 -14.02 2.16
C ASP A 50 11.29 -12.70 2.77
N TYR A 51 10.39 -12.84 3.77
CA TYR A 51 9.77 -11.68 4.43
C TYR A 51 10.74 -10.93 5.35
N ASP A 52 11.79 -11.57 5.85
CA ASP A 52 12.84 -10.90 6.63
C ASP A 52 13.66 -10.00 5.69
N LYS A 53 14.05 -10.50 4.53
CA LYS A 53 14.71 -9.72 3.49
C LYS A 53 13.83 -8.57 2.98
N LEU A 54 12.55 -8.82 2.76
CA LEU A 54 11.60 -7.78 2.37
C LEU A 54 11.52 -6.68 3.45
N GLY A 55 11.48 -7.09 4.73
CA GLY A 55 11.51 -6.17 5.87
C GLY A 55 12.77 -5.31 5.90
N GLU A 56 13.96 -5.90 5.66
CA GLU A 56 15.22 -5.16 5.54
C GLU A 56 15.17 -4.09 4.44
N LEU A 57 14.61 -4.43 3.26
CA LEU A 57 14.51 -3.52 2.12
C LEU A 57 13.56 -2.36 2.39
N PHE A 58 12.45 -2.61 3.09
CA PHE A 58 11.51 -1.57 3.51
C PHE A 58 11.94 -0.85 4.80
N GLY A 59 12.99 -1.34 5.49
CA GLY A 59 13.46 -0.78 6.75
C GLY A 59 12.50 -0.97 7.92
N ILE A 60 11.64 -1.98 7.89
CA ILE A 60 10.59 -2.27 8.88
C ILE A 60 10.49 -3.77 9.15
N SER A 61 10.10 -4.15 10.37
CA SER A 61 9.82 -5.56 10.67
C SER A 61 8.53 -6.02 9.99
N MET A 62 8.60 -7.16 9.32
CA MET A 62 7.45 -7.80 8.68
C MET A 62 7.18 -9.15 9.33
N ILE A 63 6.03 -9.31 9.98
CA ILE A 63 5.70 -10.46 10.80
C ILE A 63 4.56 -11.25 10.14
N PRO A 64 4.80 -12.52 9.71
CA PRO A 64 3.74 -13.39 9.22
C PRO A 64 2.69 -13.65 10.30
N THR A 65 1.43 -13.41 9.98
CA THR A 65 0.31 -13.58 10.90
C THR A 65 -0.88 -14.28 10.26
N VAL A 66 -1.65 -14.99 11.09
CA VAL A 66 -2.95 -15.55 10.74
C VAL A 66 -3.90 -15.19 11.88
N PHE A 67 -4.57 -14.07 11.78
CA PHE A 67 -5.37 -13.55 12.89
C PHE A 67 -6.56 -14.44 13.27
N THR A 68 -7.06 -15.25 12.35
CA THR A 68 -8.18 -16.18 12.61
C THR A 68 -7.85 -17.26 13.64
N ASN A 69 -6.58 -17.65 13.79
CA ASN A 69 -6.11 -18.65 14.76
C ASN A 69 -5.06 -18.12 15.74
N GLY A 70 -4.69 -16.85 15.66
CA GLY A 70 -3.71 -16.20 16.54
C GLY A 70 -2.23 -16.46 16.20
N ARG A 71 -1.94 -17.19 15.12
CA ARG A 71 -0.56 -17.48 14.72
C ARG A 71 0.20 -16.19 14.42
N GLY A 72 1.38 -16.02 15.00
CA GLY A 72 2.27 -14.87 14.80
C GLY A 72 1.88 -13.61 15.57
N VAL A 73 0.73 -13.59 16.27
CA VAL A 73 0.26 -12.42 17.01
C VAL A 73 1.15 -12.09 18.20
N ASP A 74 1.60 -13.10 18.94
CA ASP A 74 2.50 -12.90 20.09
C ASP A 74 3.83 -12.28 19.62
N LYS A 75 4.43 -12.82 18.55
CA LYS A 75 5.65 -12.26 17.95
C LYS A 75 5.44 -10.82 17.46
N LEU A 76 4.28 -10.52 16.89
CA LEU A 76 3.94 -9.15 16.48
C LEU A 76 3.96 -8.19 17.67
N PHE A 77 3.33 -8.55 18.79
CA PHE A 77 3.31 -7.71 19.99
C PHE A 77 4.70 -7.60 20.65
N GLU A 78 5.47 -8.68 20.71
CA GLU A 78 6.85 -8.64 21.18
C GLU A 78 7.70 -7.67 20.35
N THR A 79 7.61 -7.74 19.01
CA THR A 79 8.31 -6.83 18.10
C THR A 79 7.89 -5.36 18.31
N ILE A 80 6.61 -5.10 18.54
CA ILE A 80 6.11 -3.75 18.82
C ILE A 80 6.68 -3.21 20.14
N ILE A 81 6.72 -4.04 21.20
CA ILE A 81 7.27 -3.65 22.51
C ILE A 81 8.78 -3.38 22.38
N GLU A 82 9.53 -4.25 21.72
CA GLU A 82 10.96 -4.04 21.47
C GLU A 82 11.23 -2.74 20.72
N LEU A 83 10.45 -2.46 19.66
CA LEU A 83 10.54 -1.22 18.91
C LEU A 83 10.19 0.01 19.74
N TYR A 84 9.20 -0.10 20.64
CA TYR A 84 8.80 0.97 21.53
C TYR A 84 9.87 1.29 22.59
N GLU A 85 10.44 0.24 23.20
CA GLU A 85 11.48 0.36 24.21
C GLU A 85 12.86 0.77 23.63
N GLY A 86 13.04 0.67 22.30
CA GLY A 86 14.26 1.09 21.62
C GLY A 86 15.49 0.26 22.00
N LYS A 87 15.32 -1.05 22.22
CA LYS A 87 16.42 -1.96 22.56
C LYS A 87 17.38 -2.09 21.39
N GLU A 88 18.68 -1.81 21.61
CA GLU A 88 19.72 -1.86 20.58
C GLU A 88 19.93 -3.27 19.99
N ASP A 89 19.70 -4.34 20.79
CA ASP A 89 19.83 -5.73 20.38
C ASP A 89 18.50 -6.36 19.93
N SER A 90 17.48 -5.55 19.61
CA SER A 90 16.19 -6.08 19.26
C SER A 90 16.18 -6.68 17.84
N SER A 91 15.41 -7.75 17.66
CA SER A 91 15.09 -8.29 16.33
C SER A 91 14.17 -7.37 15.53
N ALA A 92 13.68 -6.29 16.16
CA ALA A 92 12.82 -5.30 15.54
C ALA A 92 13.64 -4.36 14.65
N HIS A 93 13.58 -4.57 13.33
CA HIS A 93 14.25 -3.70 12.38
C HIS A 93 13.39 -2.47 12.11
N TYR A 94 13.91 -1.30 12.49
CA TYR A 94 13.41 -0.03 11.99
C TYR A 94 14.58 0.82 11.53
N ARG A 95 14.68 0.96 10.21
CA ARG A 95 15.64 1.84 9.57
C ARG A 95 14.89 2.82 8.70
N HIS A 96 15.13 4.09 8.93
CA HIS A 96 14.55 5.10 8.07
C HIS A 96 15.12 4.97 6.65
N ILE A 97 14.26 4.66 5.70
CA ILE A 97 14.57 4.64 4.28
C ILE A 97 13.85 5.77 3.55
N HIS A 98 14.37 6.17 2.42
CA HIS A 98 13.70 7.05 1.48
C HIS A 98 13.53 6.32 0.16
N ILE A 99 12.32 6.30 -0.35
CA ILE A 99 12.04 5.83 -1.70
C ILE A 99 12.53 6.93 -2.66
N ASN A 100 13.36 6.57 -3.60
CA ASN A 100 13.86 7.48 -4.63
C ASN A 100 12.85 7.52 -5.77
N HIS A 101 12.29 8.71 -6.03
CA HIS A 101 11.28 8.93 -7.06
C HIS A 101 11.86 9.37 -8.41
N GLY A 102 13.18 9.34 -8.56
CA GLY A 102 13.87 9.88 -9.74
C GLY A 102 14.37 11.31 -9.54
N HIS A 103 15.34 11.70 -10.36
CA HIS A 103 16.13 12.93 -10.17
C HIS A 103 15.26 14.18 -10.11
N GLU A 104 14.36 14.39 -11.08
CA GLU A 104 13.55 15.61 -11.17
C GLU A 104 12.51 15.72 -10.05
N ILE A 105 11.91 14.59 -9.66
CA ILE A 105 10.96 14.57 -8.55
C ILE A 105 11.69 14.86 -7.23
N GLU A 106 12.84 14.23 -7.00
CA GLU A 106 13.63 14.48 -5.79
C GLU A 106 14.09 15.94 -5.70
N HIS A 107 14.53 16.51 -6.82
CA HIS A 107 14.86 17.93 -6.87
C HIS A 107 13.64 18.82 -6.58
N GLY A 108 12.48 18.47 -7.11
CA GLY A 108 11.22 19.17 -6.82
C GLY A 108 10.84 19.08 -5.34
N ILE A 109 10.96 17.88 -4.74
CA ILE A 109 10.73 17.65 -3.31
C ILE A 109 11.65 18.56 -2.47
N GLU A 110 12.95 18.59 -2.77
CA GLU A 110 13.91 19.44 -2.05
C GLU A 110 13.58 20.92 -2.17
N HIS A 111 13.18 21.36 -3.36
CA HIS A 111 12.82 22.75 -3.60
C HIS A 111 11.58 23.17 -2.80
N ILE A 112 10.53 22.36 -2.79
CA ILE A 112 9.31 22.59 -1.99
C ILE A 112 9.66 22.54 -0.49
N GLN A 113 10.44 21.55 -0.06
CA GLN A 113 10.86 21.41 1.34
C GLN A 113 11.58 22.63 1.89
N LYS A 114 12.31 23.37 1.06
CA LYS A 114 13.03 24.58 1.49
C LYS A 114 12.06 25.59 2.12
N TYR A 115 10.88 25.77 1.53
CA TYR A 115 9.85 26.68 2.03
C TYR A 115 9.07 26.08 3.21
N LEU A 116 8.75 24.78 3.14
CA LEU A 116 8.04 24.09 4.22
C LEU A 116 8.86 24.02 5.52
N LYS A 117 10.18 23.82 5.41
CA LYS A 117 11.09 23.78 6.57
C LYS A 117 11.27 25.14 7.24
N ALA A 118 10.97 26.23 6.57
CA ALA A 118 11.04 27.57 7.13
C ALA A 118 9.88 27.87 8.11
N ASP A 119 8.80 27.04 8.08
CA ASP A 119 7.65 27.18 8.97
C ASP A 119 7.71 26.13 10.11
N ASP A 120 7.89 26.62 11.34
CA ASP A 120 8.01 25.77 12.53
C ASP A 120 6.72 25.00 12.85
N SER A 121 5.56 25.52 12.47
CA SER A 121 4.27 24.88 12.70
C SER A 121 4.12 23.58 11.89
N ILE A 122 4.72 23.55 10.69
CA ILE A 122 4.71 22.39 9.81
C ILE A 122 5.65 21.31 10.36
N ARG A 123 6.89 21.70 10.70
CA ARG A 123 7.91 20.76 11.17
C ARG A 123 7.49 19.95 12.39
N GLN A 124 6.64 20.51 13.24
CA GLN A 124 6.13 19.85 14.44
C GLN A 124 4.99 18.88 14.17
N ARG A 125 4.31 18.98 13.02
CA ARG A 125 3.09 18.22 12.74
C ARG A 125 3.24 17.22 11.62
N TYR A 126 4.02 17.55 10.59
CA TYR A 126 4.09 16.76 9.36
C TYR A 126 5.54 16.55 8.91
N SER A 127 5.79 15.41 8.28
CA SER A 127 6.98 15.23 7.47
C SER A 127 6.92 16.22 6.30
N THR A 128 7.91 17.10 6.21
CA THR A 128 7.98 18.07 5.09
C THR A 128 8.18 17.35 3.75
N ARG A 129 8.85 16.19 3.74
CA ARG A 129 8.98 15.34 2.56
C ARG A 129 7.63 14.79 2.12
N TYR A 130 6.87 14.20 3.03
CA TYR A 130 5.53 13.70 2.74
C TYR A 130 4.62 14.78 2.16
N LEU A 131 4.61 15.96 2.79
CA LEU A 131 3.80 17.08 2.31
C LEU A 131 4.23 17.54 0.91
N SER A 132 5.55 17.56 0.62
CA SER A 132 6.06 17.88 -0.73
C SER A 132 5.63 16.85 -1.76
N ILE A 133 5.70 15.54 -1.43
CA ILE A 133 5.24 14.47 -2.30
C ILE A 133 3.73 14.63 -2.57
N LYS A 134 2.91 14.87 -1.53
CA LYS A 134 1.48 15.05 -1.67
C LYS A 134 1.10 16.26 -2.53
N LEU A 135 1.86 17.34 -2.46
CA LEU A 135 1.68 18.49 -3.35
C LEU A 135 1.98 18.15 -4.81
N LEU A 136 3.03 17.36 -5.07
CA LEU A 136 3.36 16.88 -6.41
C LEU A 136 2.37 15.83 -6.95
N GLU A 137 1.69 15.10 -6.06
CA GLU A 137 0.56 14.20 -6.37
C GLU A 137 -0.77 14.96 -6.55
N ASN A 138 -0.78 16.30 -6.48
CA ASN A 138 -1.98 17.16 -6.54
C ASN A 138 -3.05 16.79 -5.48
N ASP A 139 -2.62 16.37 -4.28
CA ASP A 139 -3.52 16.02 -3.19
C ASP A 139 -4.24 17.26 -2.65
N LYS A 140 -5.57 17.26 -2.73
CA LYS A 140 -6.41 18.41 -2.35
C LYS A 140 -6.29 18.80 -0.89
N HIS A 141 -6.09 17.84 0.01
CA HIS A 141 -5.95 18.13 1.45
C HIS A 141 -4.61 18.77 1.75
N ALA A 142 -3.54 18.34 1.06
CA ALA A 142 -2.24 18.97 1.14
C ALA A 142 -2.28 20.40 0.59
N GLU A 143 -2.95 20.61 -0.57
CA GLU A 143 -3.14 21.94 -1.14
C GLU A 143 -3.94 22.88 -0.23
N GLU A 144 -5.06 22.40 0.32
CA GLU A 144 -5.88 23.16 1.26
C GLU A 144 -5.06 23.56 2.51
N TYR A 145 -4.33 22.59 3.10
CA TYR A 145 -3.48 22.86 4.25
C TYR A 145 -2.42 23.94 3.95
N VAL A 146 -1.72 23.81 2.83
CA VAL A 146 -0.66 24.75 2.43
C VAL A 146 -1.22 26.13 2.05
N SER A 147 -2.43 26.20 1.52
CA SER A 147 -3.07 27.49 1.13
C SER A 147 -3.21 28.48 2.27
N HIS A 148 -3.24 27.99 3.53
CA HIS A 148 -3.33 28.83 4.73
C HIS A 148 -1.98 29.31 5.27
N LEU A 149 -0.87 28.92 4.65
CA LEU A 149 0.47 29.31 5.08
C LEU A 149 0.89 30.65 4.49
N ASN A 150 1.74 31.38 5.20
CA ASN A 150 2.28 32.65 4.70
C ASN A 150 3.13 32.47 3.42
N SER A 151 3.80 31.32 3.28
CA SER A 151 4.64 30.94 2.14
C SER A 151 3.89 30.13 1.06
N ALA A 152 2.56 30.12 1.09
CA ALA A 152 1.74 29.33 0.14
C ALA A 152 2.09 29.63 -1.33
N LYS A 153 2.26 30.92 -1.67
CA LYS A 153 2.55 31.34 -3.05
C LYS A 153 3.88 30.77 -3.57
N GLU A 154 4.90 30.82 -2.74
CA GLU A 154 6.24 30.31 -3.05
C GLU A 154 6.23 28.79 -3.15
N ILE A 155 5.50 28.10 -2.27
CA ILE A 155 5.35 26.64 -2.26
C ILE A 155 4.64 26.19 -3.54
N PHE A 156 3.52 26.81 -3.91
CA PHE A 156 2.80 26.46 -5.15
C PHE A 156 3.63 26.77 -6.39
N ALA A 157 4.37 27.87 -6.42
CA ALA A 157 5.27 28.18 -7.53
C ALA A 157 6.37 27.12 -7.68
N ALA A 158 6.97 26.68 -6.57
CA ALA A 158 7.97 25.62 -6.57
C ALA A 158 7.39 24.28 -7.02
N ARG A 159 6.16 23.93 -6.59
CA ARG A 159 5.43 22.75 -7.05
C ARG A 159 5.19 22.78 -8.56
N ASP A 160 4.65 23.89 -9.07
CA ASP A 160 4.30 24.02 -10.48
C ASP A 160 5.54 23.97 -11.39
N GLU A 161 6.66 24.57 -10.94
CA GLU A 161 7.94 24.48 -11.63
C GLU A 161 8.45 23.03 -11.65
N ALA A 162 8.39 22.31 -10.52
CA ALA A 162 8.80 20.91 -10.44
C ALA A 162 7.92 20.01 -11.32
N ALA A 163 6.60 20.16 -11.26
CA ALA A 163 5.67 19.38 -12.08
C ALA A 163 5.91 19.61 -13.59
N LYS A 164 6.23 20.85 -13.97
CA LYS A 164 6.57 21.18 -15.37
C LYS A 164 7.85 20.47 -15.82
N ARG A 165 8.92 20.48 -14.99
CA ARG A 165 10.18 19.80 -15.30
C ARG A 165 10.00 18.30 -15.45
N VAL A 166 9.26 17.66 -14.53
CA VAL A 166 8.94 16.22 -14.59
C VAL A 166 8.25 15.92 -15.91
N LYS A 167 7.25 16.73 -16.32
CA LYS A 167 6.52 16.54 -17.57
C LYS A 167 7.38 16.72 -18.82
N GLU A 168 8.34 17.64 -18.78
CA GLU A 168 9.27 17.89 -19.89
C GLU A 168 10.27 16.72 -20.07
N GLU A 169 10.68 16.05 -18.99
CA GLU A 169 11.65 14.96 -19.01
C GLU A 169 11.00 13.59 -19.25
N SER A 170 9.95 13.25 -18.47
CA SER A 170 9.32 11.93 -18.51
C SER A 170 8.13 11.82 -19.46
N LEU A 171 7.61 12.95 -19.99
CA LEU A 171 6.35 13.07 -20.75
C LEU A 171 5.10 12.70 -19.93
N GLU A 172 5.24 12.43 -18.66
CA GLU A 172 4.18 12.05 -17.71
C GLU A 172 3.94 13.18 -16.71
N ASP A 173 2.78 13.17 -16.05
CA ASP A 173 2.55 14.08 -14.94
C ASP A 173 3.28 13.57 -13.66
N SER A 174 3.49 14.47 -12.71
CA SER A 174 4.23 14.17 -11.48
C SER A 174 3.54 13.12 -10.61
N GLU A 175 2.21 13.04 -10.64
CA GLU A 175 1.44 12.03 -9.90
C GLU A 175 1.74 10.62 -10.45
N THR A 176 1.65 10.44 -11.77
CA THR A 176 1.96 9.18 -12.44
C THR A 176 3.41 8.78 -12.21
N ALA A 177 4.37 9.69 -12.38
CA ALA A 177 5.77 9.41 -12.19
C ALA A 177 6.13 9.00 -10.75
N ILE A 178 5.49 9.61 -9.73
CA ILE A 178 5.66 9.21 -8.32
C ILE A 178 5.06 7.83 -8.09
N MET A 179 3.88 7.56 -8.63
CA MET A 179 3.23 6.25 -8.52
C MET A 179 4.10 5.16 -9.13
N ASP A 180 4.62 5.37 -10.34
CA ASP A 180 5.47 4.42 -11.04
C ASP A 180 6.78 4.16 -10.30
N ALA A 181 7.40 5.20 -9.72
CA ALA A 181 8.58 5.04 -8.88
C ALA A 181 8.31 4.18 -7.64
N LYS A 182 7.16 4.38 -6.97
CA LYS A 182 6.74 3.56 -5.82
C LYS A 182 6.51 2.10 -6.22
N TYR A 183 5.81 1.84 -7.32
CA TYR A 183 5.63 0.49 -7.82
C TYR A 183 6.95 -0.13 -8.29
N GLY A 184 7.83 0.63 -8.93
CA GLY A 184 9.17 0.18 -9.30
C GLY A 184 9.99 -0.25 -8.08
N PHE A 185 9.94 0.51 -6.99
CA PHE A 185 10.56 0.13 -5.71
C PHE A 185 9.95 -1.16 -5.14
N ILE A 186 8.61 -1.29 -5.12
CA ILE A 186 7.91 -2.48 -4.63
C ILE A 186 8.31 -3.70 -5.45
N HIS A 187 8.27 -3.61 -6.76
CA HIS A 187 8.67 -4.70 -7.66
C HIS A 187 10.12 -5.13 -7.44
N GLY A 188 11.05 -4.16 -7.36
CA GLY A 188 12.45 -4.44 -7.08
C GLY A 188 12.65 -5.15 -5.73
N ALA A 189 11.98 -4.68 -4.68
CA ALA A 189 12.03 -5.28 -3.36
C ALA A 189 11.44 -6.70 -3.34
N LEU A 190 10.31 -6.92 -3.98
CA LEU A 190 9.70 -8.25 -4.10
C LEU A 190 10.60 -9.21 -4.87
N GLN A 191 11.20 -8.76 -5.96
CA GLN A 191 12.16 -9.56 -6.75
C GLN A 191 13.40 -9.91 -5.92
N GLU A 192 13.98 -8.95 -5.19
CA GLU A 192 15.15 -9.17 -4.34
C GLU A 192 14.84 -10.07 -3.14
N ALA A 193 13.62 -10.01 -2.61
CA ALA A 193 13.12 -10.91 -1.59
C ALA A 193 12.71 -12.30 -2.14
N GLY A 194 12.98 -12.58 -3.42
CA GLY A 194 12.70 -13.88 -4.05
C GLY A 194 11.20 -14.20 -4.11
N TYR A 195 10.34 -13.16 -4.22
CA TYR A 195 8.91 -13.39 -4.33
C TYR A 195 8.57 -14.11 -5.63
N GLU A 196 8.15 -15.34 -5.49
CA GLU A 196 7.61 -16.16 -6.57
C GLU A 196 6.16 -16.49 -6.24
N PRO A 197 5.18 -15.95 -7.00
CA PRO A 197 3.80 -16.34 -6.84
C PRO A 197 3.66 -17.82 -7.14
N GLY A 198 3.12 -18.58 -6.20
CA GLY A 198 2.89 -20.01 -6.38
C GLY A 198 2.03 -20.25 -7.62
N LYS A 199 2.29 -21.32 -8.33
CA LYS A 199 1.39 -21.78 -9.40
C LYS A 199 0.07 -22.12 -8.71
N ALA A 200 -0.89 -21.21 -8.78
CA ALA A 200 -2.24 -21.44 -8.27
C ALA A 200 -2.69 -22.81 -8.80
N LYS A 201 -2.93 -23.76 -7.89
CA LYS A 201 -3.58 -25.02 -8.26
C LYS A 201 -4.82 -24.66 -9.07
N ASP A 202 -5.15 -25.47 -10.07
CA ASP A 202 -6.24 -25.28 -11.07
C ASP A 202 -7.56 -24.65 -10.58
N THR A 203 -7.78 -24.62 -9.28
CA THR A 203 -8.95 -24.00 -8.63
C THR A 203 -9.06 -22.49 -8.93
N TYR A 204 -7.94 -21.76 -9.04
CA TYR A 204 -7.94 -20.32 -9.32
C TYR A 204 -8.32 -20.03 -10.78
N GLN A 205 -7.89 -20.91 -11.70
CA GLN A 205 -8.26 -20.80 -13.12
C GLN A 205 -9.75 -21.05 -13.31
N VAL A 206 -10.32 -22.01 -12.58
CA VAL A 206 -11.76 -22.28 -12.61
C VAL A 206 -12.57 -21.11 -12.05
N THR A 207 -12.13 -20.53 -10.95
CA THR A 207 -12.79 -19.35 -10.35
C THR A 207 -12.72 -18.14 -11.28
N HIS A 208 -11.59 -17.86 -11.89
CA HIS A 208 -11.44 -16.79 -12.88
C HIS A 208 -12.27 -17.05 -14.15
N LEU A 209 -12.34 -18.30 -14.59
CA LEU A 209 -13.18 -18.66 -15.73
C LEU A 209 -14.67 -18.43 -15.41
N ILE A 210 -15.12 -18.89 -14.24
CA ILE A 210 -16.50 -18.69 -13.78
C ILE A 210 -16.82 -17.20 -13.64
N ASP A 211 -15.93 -16.45 -13.01
CA ASP A 211 -16.07 -15.00 -12.83
C ASP A 211 -16.11 -14.27 -14.17
N SER A 212 -15.20 -14.60 -15.08
CA SER A 212 -15.17 -14.07 -16.45
C SER A 212 -16.45 -14.35 -17.24
N ILE A 213 -17.06 -15.52 -17.04
CA ILE A 213 -18.32 -15.89 -17.69
C ILE A 213 -19.50 -15.15 -17.05
N LEU A 214 -19.55 -15.10 -15.72
CA LEU A 214 -20.64 -14.44 -14.96
C LEU A 214 -20.66 -12.93 -15.13
N THR A 215 -19.48 -12.31 -15.20
CA THR A 215 -19.33 -10.85 -15.39
C THR A 215 -19.38 -10.41 -16.85
N ASN A 216 -19.41 -11.34 -17.79
CA ASN A 216 -19.49 -11.01 -19.22
C ASN A 216 -20.83 -10.34 -19.54
N LYS A 217 -20.79 -9.17 -20.18
CA LYS A 217 -21.94 -8.33 -20.52
C LYS A 217 -23.04 -9.08 -21.31
N TYR A 218 -22.66 -10.03 -22.15
CA TYR A 218 -23.58 -10.75 -23.05
C TYR A 218 -24.04 -12.09 -22.48
N VAL A 219 -23.24 -12.73 -21.64
CA VAL A 219 -23.49 -14.08 -21.07
C VAL A 219 -24.00 -13.99 -19.65
N GLY A 220 -23.57 -13.02 -18.87
CA GLY A 220 -23.95 -12.86 -17.46
C GLY A 220 -25.45 -12.60 -17.28
N PHE A 221 -26.06 -11.77 -18.15
CA PHE A 221 -27.51 -11.49 -18.06
C PHE A 221 -28.38 -12.72 -18.32
N PRO A 222 -28.20 -13.52 -19.39
CA PRO A 222 -28.90 -14.79 -19.58
C PRO A 222 -28.72 -15.77 -18.43
N ILE A 223 -27.48 -15.90 -17.89
CA ILE A 223 -27.22 -16.78 -16.74
C ILE A 223 -27.98 -16.29 -15.50
N PHE A 224 -28.00 -14.99 -15.24
CA PHE A 224 -28.78 -14.41 -14.13
C PHE A 224 -30.27 -14.74 -14.24
N VAL A 225 -30.87 -14.55 -15.43
CA VAL A 225 -32.27 -14.87 -15.68
C VAL A 225 -32.56 -16.37 -15.49
N LEU A 226 -31.63 -17.23 -15.96
CA LEU A 226 -31.74 -18.69 -15.76
C LEU A 226 -31.70 -19.07 -14.27
N LEU A 227 -30.78 -18.46 -13.49
CA LEU A 227 -30.74 -18.71 -12.05
C LEU A 227 -31.99 -18.23 -11.33
N LEU A 228 -32.53 -17.06 -11.70
CA LEU A 228 -33.81 -16.60 -11.18
C LEU A 228 -34.95 -17.60 -11.50
N PHE A 229 -35.01 -18.07 -12.74
CA PHE A 229 -36.03 -19.06 -13.14
C PHE A 229 -35.90 -20.35 -12.32
N ILE A 230 -34.69 -20.87 -12.13
CA ILE A 230 -34.43 -22.06 -11.30
C ILE A 230 -34.86 -21.80 -9.85
N MET A 231 -34.50 -20.64 -9.29
CA MET A 231 -34.89 -20.29 -7.92
C MET A 231 -36.40 -20.21 -7.74
N PHE A 232 -37.13 -19.54 -8.66
CA PHE A 232 -38.58 -19.48 -8.61
C PHE A 232 -39.21 -20.85 -8.78
N SER A 233 -38.76 -21.65 -9.77
CA SER A 233 -39.25 -22.99 -9.99
C SER A 233 -39.05 -23.90 -8.77
N ALA A 234 -37.84 -23.84 -8.15
CA ALA A 234 -37.57 -24.58 -6.93
C ALA A 234 -38.47 -24.15 -5.77
N THR A 235 -38.71 -22.86 -5.61
CA THR A 235 -39.60 -22.33 -4.55
C THR A 235 -41.02 -22.81 -4.72
N PHE A 236 -41.59 -22.84 -5.94
CA PHE A 236 -42.92 -23.31 -6.20
C PHE A 236 -43.03 -24.82 -6.04
N VAL A 237 -42.11 -25.60 -6.60
CA VAL A 237 -42.12 -27.08 -6.52
C VAL A 237 -41.90 -27.57 -5.10
N LEU A 238 -40.93 -26.99 -4.36
CA LEU A 238 -40.66 -27.37 -2.97
C LEU A 238 -41.72 -26.83 -2.00
N GLY A 239 -42.35 -25.69 -2.32
CA GLY A 239 -43.46 -25.12 -1.53
C GLY A 239 -44.76 -25.91 -1.57
N GLU A 240 -44.97 -26.79 -2.56
CA GLU A 240 -46.13 -27.68 -2.65
C GLU A 240 -45.99 -28.99 -1.84
N ILE A 241 -44.76 -29.37 -1.42
CA ILE A 241 -44.50 -30.63 -0.71
C ILE A 241 -45.07 -30.69 0.73
N PRO A 242 -45.26 -29.59 1.49
CA PRO A 242 -45.79 -29.64 2.84
C PRO A 242 -47.32 -29.55 2.91
N LYS A 243 -48.06 -30.31 2.12
CA LYS A 243 -49.51 -30.52 2.29
C LYS A 243 -49.83 -31.94 2.64
#